data_cdba036d9af601bdc9025f59a4d1d7ac
#
_entry.id   cdba036d9af601bdc9025f59a4d1d7ac
#
_cell.length_a   1.000
_cell.length_b   1.000
_cell.length_c   1.000
_cell.angle_alpha   90.00
_cell.angle_beta   90.00
_cell.angle_gamma   90.00
#
_symmetry.space_group_name_H-M   'P 1'
#
loop_
_entity.id
_entity.type
_entity.pdbx_description
1 polymer ?
#
loop_
_entity_poly.entity_id
_entity_poly.type
_entity_poly.pdbx_seq_one_letter_code
_entity_poly.pdbx_strand_id
1 'polypeptide(L)'
;LLQSANMSAMLLYIITNAVLFSFLMAHENIPQALGEWMVNAGLSWWMFLIAVNTLLLVAGNFMEPSSIVLIMAPILFPVAVRLGIDPVHFGIMIVVNMEVGMCHPPVGLNLYVASGITKMGITELTVAVWPWLLTMLIFLILVTYVPQLSLFLPHMLGMH
;
A
#
# COMPACT_ATOMS: atom_id res chain seq x y z
N LEU A 1 -0.90 6.00 -29.42
CA LEU A 1 0.47 6.51 -29.32
C LEU A 1 0.56 7.75 -28.42
N LEU A 2 -0.20 8.83 -28.66
CA LEU A 2 -0.14 10.05 -27.85
C LEU A 2 -0.54 9.81 -26.38
N GLN A 3 -1.63 9.07 -26.15
CA GLN A 3 -2.06 8.70 -24.79
C GLN A 3 -1.02 7.83 -24.06
N SER A 4 -0.42 6.87 -24.76
CA SER A 4 0.63 6.03 -24.18
C SER A 4 1.89 6.83 -23.84
N ALA A 5 2.27 7.76 -24.74
CA ALA A 5 3.39 8.66 -24.50
C ALA A 5 3.15 9.58 -23.29
N ASN A 6 1.95 10.15 -23.17
CA ASN A 6 1.58 11.00 -22.03
C ASN A 6 1.59 10.20 -20.71
N MET A 7 1.07 8.98 -20.70
CA MET A 7 1.07 8.14 -19.51
C MET A 7 2.50 7.77 -19.10
N SER A 8 3.35 7.37 -20.06
CA SER A 8 4.76 7.08 -19.79
C SER A 8 5.51 8.29 -19.25
N ALA A 9 5.30 9.48 -19.85
CA ALA A 9 5.91 10.73 -19.40
C ALA A 9 5.47 11.08 -17.96
N MET A 10 4.18 10.92 -17.64
CA MET A 10 3.64 11.14 -16.31
C MET A 10 4.27 10.19 -15.29
N LEU A 11 4.36 8.90 -15.60
CA LEU A 11 4.98 7.91 -14.70
C LEU A 11 6.47 8.22 -14.47
N LEU A 12 7.21 8.52 -15.52
CA LEU A 12 8.63 8.89 -15.40
C LEU A 12 8.81 10.16 -14.55
N TYR A 13 7.94 11.15 -14.72
CA TYR A 13 7.96 12.37 -13.91
C TYR A 13 7.70 12.06 -12.42
N ILE A 14 6.70 11.25 -12.12
CA ILE A 14 6.40 10.83 -10.74
C ILE A 14 7.58 10.06 -10.14
N ILE A 15 8.15 9.09 -10.87
CA ILE A 15 9.30 8.30 -10.40
C ILE A 15 10.51 9.21 -10.10
N THR A 16 10.81 10.15 -11.00
CA THR A 16 11.93 11.08 -10.80
C THR A 16 11.75 11.92 -9.53
N ASN A 17 10.55 12.45 -9.32
CA ASN A 17 10.26 13.21 -8.10
C ASN A 17 10.28 12.32 -6.85
N ALA A 18 9.81 11.07 -6.92
CA ALA A 18 9.86 10.12 -5.82
C ALA A 18 11.30 9.77 -5.42
N VAL A 19 12.20 9.59 -6.40
CA VAL A 19 13.63 9.36 -6.16
C VAL A 19 14.28 10.57 -5.50
N LEU A 20 14.01 11.78 -6.02
CA LEU A 20 14.50 13.03 -5.42
C LEU A 20 14.00 13.19 -3.99
N PHE A 21 12.72 12.93 -3.75
CA PHE A 21 12.12 13.00 -2.42
C PHE A 21 12.74 11.97 -1.47
N SER A 22 12.95 10.73 -1.91
CA SER A 22 13.61 9.69 -1.14
C SER A 22 15.05 10.09 -0.77
N PHE A 23 15.78 10.70 -1.71
CA PHE A 23 17.12 11.21 -1.44
C PHE A 23 17.10 12.32 -0.37
N LEU A 24 16.20 13.28 -0.49
CA LEU A 24 16.04 14.36 0.52
C LEU A 24 15.67 13.79 1.89
N MET A 25 14.73 12.86 1.94
CA MET A 25 14.31 12.21 3.19
C MET A 25 15.49 11.50 3.86
N ALA A 26 16.31 10.78 3.08
CA ALA A 26 17.51 10.10 3.58
C ALA A 26 18.58 11.09 4.05
N HIS A 27 18.79 12.17 3.29
CA HIS A 27 19.77 13.22 3.62
C HIS A 27 19.43 13.94 4.93
N GLU A 28 18.15 14.24 5.13
CA GLU A 28 17.64 14.88 6.35
C GLU A 28 17.44 13.89 7.52
N ASN A 29 17.78 12.61 7.34
CA ASN A 29 17.60 11.55 8.35
C ASN A 29 16.15 11.45 8.88
N ILE A 30 15.16 11.84 8.10
CA ILE A 30 13.75 11.83 8.51
C ILE A 30 13.24 10.44 8.86
N PRO A 31 13.52 9.36 8.08
CA PRO A 31 13.12 8.01 8.45
C PRO A 31 13.72 7.56 9.79
N GLN A 32 14.95 8.00 10.07
CA GLN A 32 15.64 7.70 11.32
C GLN A 32 14.96 8.40 12.50
N ALA A 33 14.70 9.70 12.36
CA ALA A 33 14.02 10.49 13.38
C ALA A 33 12.59 9.97 13.65
N LEU A 34 11.86 9.58 12.60
CA LEU A 34 10.54 8.97 12.74
C LEU A 34 10.61 7.61 13.46
N GLY A 35 11.57 6.75 13.09
CA GLY A 35 11.76 5.47 13.76
C GLY A 35 12.11 5.63 15.25
N GLU A 36 13.01 6.54 15.59
CA GLU A 36 13.37 6.86 16.97
C GLU A 36 12.18 7.45 17.75
N TRP A 37 11.44 8.37 17.14
CA TRP A 37 10.23 8.92 17.75
C TRP A 37 9.19 7.82 18.04
N MET A 38 8.98 6.90 17.11
CA MET A 38 8.05 5.77 17.28
C MET A 38 8.48 4.85 18.42
N VAL A 39 9.78 4.50 18.48
CA VAL A 39 10.34 3.67 19.56
C VAL A 39 10.22 4.39 20.91
N ASN A 40 10.56 5.68 20.96
CA ASN A 40 10.45 6.48 22.18
C ASN A 40 9.00 6.71 22.64
N ALA A 41 8.05 6.75 21.68
CA ALA A 41 6.62 6.80 21.96
C ALA A 41 6.03 5.43 22.39
N GLY A 42 6.86 4.39 22.48
CA GLY A 42 6.41 3.05 22.84
C GLY A 42 5.59 2.36 21.74
N LEU A 43 5.68 2.85 20.50
CA LEU A 43 4.98 2.25 19.37
C LEU A 43 5.73 0.98 18.95
N SER A 44 5.02 -0.15 19.04
CA SER A 44 5.55 -1.44 18.58
C SER A 44 5.34 -1.61 17.07
N TRP A 45 6.07 -2.56 16.48
CA TRP A 45 5.96 -2.87 15.04
C TRP A 45 4.53 -3.15 14.57
N TRP A 46 3.71 -3.78 15.41
CA TRP A 46 2.30 -4.06 15.08
C TRP A 46 1.43 -2.80 15.04
N MET A 47 1.69 -1.81 15.90
CA MET A 47 0.99 -0.52 15.87
C MET A 47 1.35 0.28 14.60
N PHE A 48 2.63 0.22 14.20
CA PHE A 48 3.06 0.79 12.92
C PHE A 48 2.31 0.16 11.74
N LEU A 49 2.21 -1.17 11.70
CA LEU A 49 1.48 -1.88 10.64
C LEU A 49 -0.01 -1.51 10.61
N ILE A 50 -0.67 -1.34 11.76
CA ILE A 50 -2.05 -0.85 11.83
C ILE A 50 -2.15 0.55 11.22
N ALA A 51 -1.28 1.46 11.64
CA ALA A 51 -1.28 2.84 11.16
C ALA A 51 -1.05 2.91 9.64
N VAL A 52 -0.06 2.16 9.14
CA VAL A 52 0.23 2.07 7.70
C VAL A 52 -0.95 1.47 6.93
N ASN A 53 -1.50 0.35 7.39
CA ASN A 53 -2.66 -0.26 6.72
C ASN A 53 -3.85 0.70 6.65
N THR A 54 -4.15 1.40 7.74
CA THR A 54 -5.25 2.38 7.77
C THR A 54 -4.98 3.54 6.80
N LEU A 55 -3.76 4.09 6.81
CA LEU A 55 -3.35 5.17 5.92
C LEU A 55 -3.49 4.75 4.45
N LEU A 56 -2.97 3.57 4.11
CA LEU A 56 -2.98 3.05 2.75
C LEU A 56 -4.40 2.70 2.28
N LEU A 57 -5.26 2.14 3.14
CA LEU A 57 -6.68 1.90 2.81
C LEU A 57 -7.40 3.20 2.51
N VAL A 58 -7.17 4.25 3.31
CA VAL A 58 -7.77 5.56 3.05
C VAL A 58 -7.24 6.15 1.75
N ALA A 59 -5.91 6.12 1.52
CA ALA A 59 -5.31 6.62 0.28
C ALA A 59 -5.79 5.84 -0.95
N GLY A 60 -5.91 4.50 -0.85
CA GLY A 60 -6.38 3.61 -1.92
C GLY A 60 -7.81 3.88 -2.38
N ASN A 61 -8.64 4.52 -1.54
CA ASN A 61 -9.97 4.96 -1.95
C ASN A 61 -9.96 6.08 -3.00
N PHE A 62 -8.93 6.92 -3.00
CA PHE A 62 -8.91 8.16 -3.79
C PHE A 62 -7.85 8.17 -4.89
N MET A 63 -6.81 7.37 -4.74
CA MET A 63 -5.66 7.38 -5.63
C MET A 63 -5.43 5.99 -6.22
N GLU A 64 -4.85 5.96 -7.42
CA GLU A 64 -4.46 4.71 -8.05
C GLU A 64 -3.22 4.10 -7.36
N PRO A 65 -3.10 2.76 -7.32
CA PRO A 65 -2.05 2.05 -6.57
C PRO A 65 -0.63 2.43 -6.94
N SER A 66 -0.33 2.60 -8.22
CA SER A 66 1.03 2.93 -8.65
C SER A 66 1.50 4.27 -8.11
N SER A 67 0.62 5.28 -8.11
CA SER A 67 0.93 6.60 -7.53
C SER A 67 1.16 6.51 -6.01
N ILE A 68 0.34 5.74 -5.30
CA ILE A 68 0.49 5.56 -3.85
C ILE A 68 1.81 4.87 -3.52
N VAL A 69 2.13 3.77 -4.21
CA VAL A 69 3.38 3.03 -3.98
C VAL A 69 4.59 3.92 -4.25
N LEU A 70 4.60 4.66 -5.37
CA LEU A 70 5.71 5.55 -5.73
C LEU A 70 5.94 6.67 -4.71
N ILE A 71 4.87 7.18 -4.09
CA ILE A 71 4.96 8.27 -3.10
C ILE A 71 5.25 7.70 -1.70
N MET A 72 4.52 6.66 -1.28
CA MET A 72 4.55 6.18 0.09
C MET A 72 5.68 5.19 0.38
N ALA A 73 6.08 4.36 -0.61
CA ALA A 73 7.13 3.38 -0.37
C ALA A 73 8.46 4.01 0.07
N PRO A 74 8.99 5.08 -0.57
CA PRO A 74 10.21 5.73 -0.13
C PRO A 74 10.15 6.27 1.30
N ILE A 75 8.97 6.59 1.79
CA ILE A 75 8.75 7.13 3.15
C ILE A 75 8.62 5.99 4.17
N LEU A 76 7.77 5.02 3.88
CA LEU A 76 7.38 3.99 4.84
C LEU A 76 8.40 2.86 4.94
N PHE A 77 9.05 2.52 3.83
CA PHE A 77 9.97 1.39 3.75
C PHE A 77 11.18 1.51 4.69
N PRO A 78 11.92 2.64 4.76
CA PRO A 78 13.03 2.78 5.69
C PRO A 78 12.59 2.68 7.16
N VAL A 79 11.38 3.13 7.49
CA VAL A 79 10.82 3.03 8.85
C VAL A 79 10.48 1.57 9.17
N ALA A 80 9.86 0.85 8.24
CA ALA A 80 9.54 -0.57 8.40
C ALA A 80 10.80 -1.42 8.66
N VAL A 81 11.86 -1.22 7.87
CA VAL A 81 13.14 -1.91 8.05
C VAL A 81 13.77 -1.62 9.42
N ARG A 82 13.70 -0.38 9.89
CA ARG A 82 14.19 -0.03 11.24
C ARG A 82 13.43 -0.70 12.37
N LEU A 83 12.14 -0.94 12.17
CA LEU A 83 11.30 -1.69 13.12
C LEU A 83 11.49 -3.21 13.01
N GLY A 84 12.41 -3.69 12.17
CA GLY A 84 12.72 -5.09 11.97
C GLY A 84 11.70 -5.83 11.11
N ILE A 85 10.89 -5.12 10.32
CA ILE A 85 9.93 -5.71 9.39
C ILE A 85 10.69 -6.08 8.12
N ASP A 86 10.51 -7.32 7.66
CA ASP A 86 11.13 -7.80 6.43
C ASP A 86 10.64 -6.99 5.21
N PRO A 87 11.55 -6.55 4.33
CA PRO A 87 11.23 -5.76 3.15
C PRO A 87 10.23 -6.42 2.20
N VAL A 88 10.39 -7.72 1.95
CA VAL A 88 9.51 -8.49 1.04
C VAL A 88 8.11 -8.60 1.63
N HIS A 89 8.03 -8.93 2.93
CA HIS A 89 6.78 -8.98 3.65
C HIS A 89 6.03 -7.64 3.61
N PHE A 90 6.73 -6.54 3.89
CA PHE A 90 6.16 -5.20 3.86
C PHE A 90 5.66 -4.82 2.46
N GLY A 91 6.44 -5.13 1.41
CA GLY A 91 6.02 -4.90 0.03
C GLY A 91 4.75 -5.68 -0.35
N ILE A 92 4.66 -6.95 0.01
CA ILE A 92 3.47 -7.78 -0.23
C ILE A 92 2.25 -7.21 0.51
N MET A 93 2.43 -6.79 1.77
CA MET A 93 1.36 -6.17 2.55
C MET A 93 0.83 -4.90 1.87
N ILE A 94 1.72 -4.03 1.37
CA ILE A 94 1.31 -2.82 0.64
C ILE A 94 0.48 -3.18 -0.59
N VAL A 95 0.92 -4.13 -1.40
CA VAL A 95 0.20 -4.53 -2.62
C VAL A 95 -1.19 -5.07 -2.29
N VAL A 96 -1.29 -5.97 -1.32
CA VAL A 96 -2.59 -6.52 -0.88
C VAL A 96 -3.50 -5.41 -0.35
N ASN A 97 -2.96 -4.46 0.41
CA ASN A 97 -3.71 -3.32 0.93
C ASN A 97 -4.28 -2.44 -0.20
N MET A 98 -3.47 -2.17 -1.25
CA MET A 98 -3.91 -1.38 -2.39
C MET A 98 -5.09 -2.04 -3.13
N GLU A 99 -5.06 -3.34 -3.32
CA GLU A 99 -6.15 -4.08 -3.96
C GLU A 99 -7.45 -3.98 -3.15
N VAL A 100 -7.37 -4.08 -1.82
CA VAL A 100 -8.52 -3.88 -0.92
C VAL A 100 -9.04 -2.45 -1.03
N GLY A 101 -8.15 -1.46 -1.02
CA GLY A 101 -8.48 -0.04 -1.13
C GLY A 101 -9.25 0.30 -2.41
N MET A 102 -8.89 -0.30 -3.54
CA MET A 102 -9.57 -0.09 -4.83
C MET A 102 -11.01 -0.62 -4.85
N CYS A 103 -11.34 -1.57 -3.99
CA CYS A 103 -12.67 -2.16 -3.88
C CYS A 103 -13.49 -1.60 -2.71
N HIS A 104 -12.87 -0.74 -1.87
CA HIS A 104 -13.48 -0.24 -0.64
C HIS A 104 -14.30 1.04 -0.90
N PRO A 105 -15.56 1.16 -0.40
CA PRO A 105 -16.30 2.42 -0.44
C PRO A 105 -15.61 3.49 0.45
N PRO A 106 -15.74 4.79 0.21
CA PRO A 106 -16.80 5.43 -0.60
C PRO A 106 -16.51 5.60 -2.09
N VAL A 107 -15.25 5.54 -2.51
CA VAL A 107 -14.91 5.77 -3.91
C VAL A 107 -14.61 4.45 -4.63
N GLY A 108 -13.55 3.73 -4.26
CA GLY A 108 -13.19 2.45 -4.83
C GLY A 108 -13.19 2.41 -6.37
N LEU A 109 -12.06 2.69 -7.00
CA LEU A 109 -11.98 2.80 -8.47
C LEU A 109 -12.59 1.61 -9.22
N ASN A 110 -12.39 0.38 -8.68
CA ASN A 110 -12.95 -0.84 -9.27
C ASN A 110 -14.48 -0.88 -9.22
N LEU A 111 -15.10 -0.27 -8.21
CA LEU A 111 -16.57 -0.19 -8.11
C LEU A 111 -17.16 0.68 -9.22
N TYR A 112 -16.49 1.77 -9.60
CA TYR A 112 -16.94 2.63 -10.71
C TYR A 112 -16.82 1.89 -12.05
N VAL A 113 -15.72 1.18 -12.29
CA VAL A 113 -15.54 0.37 -13.49
C VAL A 113 -16.61 -0.72 -13.58
N ALA A 114 -16.82 -1.45 -12.48
CA ALA A 114 -17.84 -2.50 -12.40
C ALA A 114 -19.26 -1.94 -12.60
N SER A 115 -19.58 -0.78 -12.02
CA SER A 115 -20.86 -0.08 -12.24
C SER A 115 -21.07 0.27 -13.72
N GLY A 116 -20.02 0.75 -14.38
CA GLY A 116 -20.06 1.05 -15.81
C GLY A 116 -20.37 -0.18 -16.69
N ILE A 117 -19.85 -1.36 -16.33
CA ILE A 117 -20.06 -2.62 -17.05
C ILE A 117 -21.43 -3.24 -16.75
N THR A 118 -21.76 -3.36 -15.46
CA THR A 118 -22.99 -4.05 -14.99
C THR A 118 -24.24 -3.20 -15.12
N LYS A 119 -24.10 -1.89 -15.25
CA LYS A 119 -25.19 -0.89 -15.19
C LYS A 119 -25.92 -0.84 -13.84
N MET A 120 -25.35 -1.45 -12.81
CA MET A 120 -25.84 -1.35 -11.44
C MET A 120 -25.47 -0.01 -10.81
N GLY A 121 -26.27 0.52 -9.92
CA GLY A 121 -25.93 1.69 -9.12
C GLY A 121 -24.75 1.40 -8.17
N ILE A 122 -23.93 2.39 -7.87
CA ILE A 122 -22.76 2.23 -6.99
C ILE A 122 -23.16 1.70 -5.61
N THR A 123 -24.26 2.19 -5.06
CA THR A 123 -24.78 1.73 -3.76
C THR A 123 -25.16 0.25 -3.78
N GLU A 124 -25.87 -0.18 -4.83
CA GLU A 124 -26.28 -1.56 -5.02
C GLU A 124 -25.05 -2.48 -5.19
N LEU A 125 -24.09 -2.03 -5.99
CA LEU A 125 -22.83 -2.76 -6.21
C LEU A 125 -22.01 -2.85 -4.91
N THR A 126 -21.95 -1.79 -4.12
CA THR A 126 -21.26 -1.79 -2.83
C THR A 126 -21.84 -2.84 -1.90
N VAL A 127 -23.17 -2.96 -1.82
CA VAL A 127 -23.83 -3.99 -1.01
C VAL A 127 -23.51 -5.39 -1.53
N ALA A 128 -23.53 -5.58 -2.84
CA ALA A 128 -23.21 -6.88 -3.46
C ALA A 128 -21.74 -7.31 -3.24
N VAL A 129 -20.80 -6.36 -3.19
CA VAL A 129 -19.36 -6.64 -3.02
C VAL A 129 -18.98 -6.80 -1.55
N TRP A 130 -19.81 -6.36 -0.62
CA TRP A 130 -19.48 -6.34 0.82
C TRP A 130 -18.97 -7.68 1.39
N PRO A 131 -19.56 -8.85 1.09
CA PRO A 131 -19.03 -10.13 1.60
C PRO A 131 -17.62 -10.44 1.09
N TRP A 132 -17.33 -10.11 -0.17
CA TRP A 132 -16.02 -10.30 -0.79
C TRP A 132 -14.99 -9.33 -0.20
N LEU A 133 -15.39 -8.08 0.02
CA LEU A 133 -14.55 -7.08 0.68
C LEU A 133 -14.14 -7.53 2.09
N LEU A 134 -15.08 -8.10 2.85
CA LEU A 134 -14.79 -8.64 4.17
C LEU A 134 -13.74 -9.75 4.10
N THR A 135 -13.85 -10.65 3.13
CA THR A 135 -12.86 -11.70 2.90
C THR A 135 -11.48 -11.12 2.58
N MET A 136 -11.42 -10.10 1.74
CA MET A 136 -10.19 -9.40 1.40
C MET A 136 -9.58 -8.69 2.62
N LEU A 137 -10.39 -8.06 3.47
CA LEU A 137 -9.93 -7.44 4.71
C LEU A 137 -9.38 -8.47 5.70
N ILE A 138 -10.04 -9.62 5.85
CA ILE A 138 -9.52 -10.74 6.67
C ILE A 138 -8.19 -11.22 6.10
N PHE A 139 -8.08 -11.38 4.79
CA PHE A 139 -6.83 -11.77 4.15
C PHE A 139 -5.72 -10.73 4.35
N LEU A 140 -6.03 -9.44 4.27
CA LEU A 140 -5.09 -8.36 4.56
C LEU A 140 -4.56 -8.46 6.01
N ILE A 141 -5.45 -8.70 6.97
CA ILE A 141 -5.06 -8.89 8.38
C ILE A 141 -4.14 -10.10 8.52
N LEU A 142 -4.48 -11.23 7.89
CA LEU A 142 -3.66 -12.43 7.91
C LEU A 142 -2.28 -12.18 7.31
N VAL A 143 -2.20 -11.57 6.12
CA VAL A 143 -0.93 -11.24 5.47
C VAL A 143 -0.13 -10.27 6.34
N THR A 144 -0.76 -9.29 6.96
CA THR A 144 -0.07 -8.30 7.80
C THR A 144 0.60 -8.90 9.03
N TYR A 145 -0.06 -9.85 9.71
CA TYR A 145 0.41 -10.37 11.01
C TYR A 145 0.98 -11.78 10.96
N VAL A 146 0.93 -12.44 9.80
CA VAL A 146 1.50 -13.78 9.59
C VAL A 146 2.57 -13.70 8.50
N PRO A 147 3.82 -13.27 8.84
CA PRO A 147 4.90 -13.11 7.86
C PRO A 147 5.20 -14.39 7.07
N GLN A 148 4.94 -15.55 7.65
CA GLN A 148 5.15 -16.85 7.01
C GLN A 148 4.37 -16.98 5.69
N LEU A 149 3.19 -16.34 5.56
CA LEU A 149 2.41 -16.37 4.32
C LEU A 149 3.14 -15.68 3.16
N SER A 150 3.79 -14.57 3.44
CA SER A 150 4.54 -13.80 2.43
C SER A 150 5.95 -14.33 2.21
N LEU A 151 6.60 -14.82 3.26
CA LEU A 151 8.01 -15.23 3.21
C LEU A 151 8.21 -16.72 2.92
N PHE A 152 7.15 -17.52 2.89
CA PHE A 152 7.24 -18.96 2.64
C PHE A 152 7.96 -19.28 1.32
N LEU A 153 7.52 -18.67 0.23
CA LEU A 153 8.08 -18.91 -1.10
C LEU A 153 9.51 -18.36 -1.25
N PRO A 154 9.81 -17.11 -0.85
CA PRO A 154 11.18 -16.60 -0.83
C PRO A 154 12.16 -17.48 -0.05
N HIS A 155 11.77 -17.93 1.14
CA HIS A 155 12.63 -18.81 1.95
C HIS A 155 12.84 -20.18 1.31
N MET A 156 11.83 -20.76 0.67
CA MET A 156 11.97 -22.02 -0.09
C MET A 156 12.96 -21.88 -1.27
N LEU A 157 13.02 -20.70 -1.88
CA LEU A 157 13.91 -20.40 -3.00
C LEU A 157 15.31 -19.93 -2.54
N GLY A 158 15.60 -19.95 -1.23
CA GLY A 158 16.90 -19.57 -0.67
C GLY A 158 17.17 -18.06 -0.73
N MET A 159 16.17 -17.23 -0.90
CA MET A 159 16.27 -15.78 -0.80
C MET A 159 16.13 -15.38 0.68
N HIS A 160 17.26 -14.90 1.25
CA HIS A 160 17.34 -14.45 2.65
C HIS A 160 17.56 -12.95 2.73
#